data_05cc2324b51f2ce3213bb30940cee2b9
#
_entry.id   05cc2324b51f2ce3213bb30940cee2b9
#
_cell.length_a   1.000
_cell.length_b   1.000
_cell.length_c   1.000
_cell.angle_alpha   90.00
_cell.angle_beta   90.00
_cell.angle_gamma   90.00
#
_symmetry.space_group_name_H-M   'P 1'
#
loop_
_entity.id
_entity.type
_entity.pdbx_description
1 polymer ?
#
loop_
_entity_poly.entity_id
_entity_poly.type
_entity_poly.pdbx_seq_one_letter_code
_entity_poly.pdbx_strand_id
1 'polypeptide(L)'
;MKKDKKIITKRRSFIKKAGLLTLGAAGAATVKAPYVYSATNPIKWRLQTYSGAPLGAHVVKPQVEAFNKAAHGEMEIELYYADQLVPTDELFRAMQAGTIDAVQSDDATMGSPVDIQIFGGYFPFATRFSLDVPAMFKYYGLDGIWAEAYGEVDNVTWLSTSAWDPCILFTVKKPIKKLSDMKGLRVFGVPTAGRFMARYGLIPVIVPWDDVEVAMQTGELDGVCWCGFTEAYEVGWADICNYALSNAITGAWFGSYFANTKSWNKLSPKLQELYRMSIDQSHYYRQVWYWGG
;
A
#
# COMPACT_ATOMS: atom_id res chain seq x y z
N MET A 1 -8.63 -22.97 48.92
CA MET A 1 -7.72 -21.84 48.70
C MET A 1 -6.37 -22.00 49.39
N LYS A 2 -5.61 -23.05 49.17
CA LYS A 2 -4.27 -23.26 49.77
C LYS A 2 -3.20 -23.90 48.79
N LYS A 3 -3.47 -23.95 47.50
CA LYS A 3 -2.52 -24.56 46.51
C LYS A 3 -1.69 -23.55 45.68
N ASP A 4 -2.05 -22.29 45.61
CA ASP A 4 -1.39 -21.34 44.70
C ASP A 4 -0.17 -20.60 45.31
N LYS A 5 0.03 -20.64 46.61
CA LYS A 5 1.20 -20.01 47.26
C LYS A 5 2.53 -20.80 47.10
N LYS A 6 2.48 -22.10 46.76
CA LYS A 6 3.70 -22.94 46.66
C LYS A 6 4.42 -22.82 45.31
N ILE A 7 3.76 -22.35 44.26
CA ILE A 7 4.34 -22.29 42.91
C ILE A 7 5.17 -20.99 42.73
N ILE A 8 4.75 -19.90 43.36
CA ILE A 8 5.45 -18.62 43.24
C ILE A 8 6.78 -18.58 43.99
N THR A 9 6.90 -19.35 45.08
CA THR A 9 8.14 -19.40 45.88
C THR A 9 9.25 -20.19 45.21
N LYS A 10 8.92 -21.19 44.37
CA LYS A 10 9.92 -22.00 43.63
C LYS A 10 10.53 -21.21 42.44
N ARG A 11 9.79 -20.30 41.81
CA ARG A 11 10.33 -19.46 40.72
C ARG A 11 11.34 -18.41 41.21
N ARG A 12 11.12 -17.83 42.37
CA ARG A 12 12.07 -16.84 42.95
C ARG A 12 13.40 -17.50 43.43
N SER A 13 13.40 -18.76 43.86
CA SER A 13 14.63 -19.44 44.27
C SER A 13 15.48 -19.90 43.08
N PHE A 14 14.88 -20.16 41.93
CA PHE A 14 15.60 -20.50 40.70
C PHE A 14 16.40 -19.32 40.15
N ILE A 15 15.80 -18.11 40.14
CA ILE A 15 16.44 -16.87 39.68
C ILE A 15 17.62 -16.48 40.59
N LYS A 16 17.53 -16.70 41.92
CA LYS A 16 18.62 -16.44 42.85
C LYS A 16 19.80 -17.41 42.73
N LYS A 17 19.57 -18.66 42.28
CA LYS A 17 20.63 -19.65 42.05
C LYS A 17 21.31 -19.52 40.70
N ALA A 18 20.64 -18.96 39.68
CA ALA A 18 21.24 -18.63 38.39
C ALA A 18 22.19 -17.43 38.43
N GLY A 19 22.01 -16.54 39.40
CA GLY A 19 22.83 -15.33 39.54
C GLY A 19 24.17 -15.53 40.27
N LEU A 20 24.47 -16.70 40.79
CA LEU A 20 25.70 -16.94 41.57
C LEU A 20 26.75 -17.81 40.88
N LEU A 21 26.54 -18.20 39.62
CA LEU A 21 27.45 -19.05 38.84
C LEU A 21 28.21 -18.32 37.72
N THR A 22 28.22 -16.99 37.72
CA THR A 22 28.90 -16.16 36.70
C THR A 22 30.01 -15.26 37.27
N LEU A 23 30.65 -15.65 38.36
CA LEU A 23 31.86 -14.97 38.86
C LEU A 23 33.06 -15.91 38.79
N GLY A 24 33.52 -16.20 37.57
CA GLY A 24 34.73 -17.01 37.39
C GLY A 24 35.03 -17.33 35.94
N ALA A 25 35.22 -16.32 35.08
CA ALA A 25 36.04 -16.38 33.89
C ALA A 25 36.07 -14.98 33.28
N ALA A 26 36.90 -14.07 33.77
CA ALA A 26 37.23 -12.84 33.12
C ALA A 26 38.17 -13.10 31.93
N GLY A 27 37.63 -13.70 30.86
CA GLY A 27 38.16 -13.57 29.53
C GLY A 27 37.48 -12.36 28.94
N ALA A 28 38.18 -11.25 28.78
CA ALA A 28 37.71 -10.07 28.08
C ALA A 28 37.47 -10.40 26.59
N ALA A 29 36.33 -11.06 26.30
CA ALA A 29 35.73 -10.96 24.97
C ALA A 29 35.28 -9.50 24.85
N THR A 30 36.09 -8.68 24.19
CA THR A 30 35.64 -7.40 23.68
C THR A 30 34.46 -7.69 22.76
N VAL A 31 33.25 -7.61 23.31
CA VAL A 31 32.04 -7.50 22.49
C VAL A 31 32.25 -6.18 21.75
N LYS A 32 32.73 -6.25 20.50
CA LYS A 32 32.71 -5.09 19.62
C LYS A 32 31.27 -4.61 19.63
N ALA A 33 31.06 -3.41 20.19
CA ALA A 33 29.79 -2.75 20.06
C ALA A 33 29.40 -2.77 18.57
N PRO A 34 28.13 -3.07 18.24
CA PRO A 34 27.73 -3.04 16.86
C PRO A 34 28.15 -1.68 16.28
N TYR A 35 28.91 -1.73 15.20
CA TYR A 35 29.35 -0.53 14.50
C TYR A 35 28.08 0.28 14.16
N VAL A 36 27.85 1.36 14.88
CA VAL A 36 26.83 2.35 14.49
C VAL A 36 27.43 3.09 13.31
N TYR A 37 27.14 2.60 12.12
CA TYR A 37 27.47 3.29 10.89
C TYR A 37 26.53 4.49 10.77
N SER A 38 26.90 5.61 11.39
CA SER A 38 26.28 6.89 11.07
C SER A 38 26.91 7.36 9.77
N ALA A 39 26.23 7.15 8.65
CA ALA A 39 26.63 7.76 7.40
C ALA A 39 26.61 9.28 7.61
N THR A 40 27.74 9.94 7.35
CA THR A 40 27.87 11.39 7.53
C THR A 40 26.99 12.19 6.56
N ASN A 41 26.46 11.54 5.49
CA ASN A 41 25.49 12.08 4.54
C ASN A 41 24.57 10.94 4.06
N PRO A 42 23.37 10.76 4.63
CA PRO A 42 22.42 9.77 4.14
C PRO A 42 21.99 10.07 2.70
N ILE A 43 21.80 9.01 1.91
CA ILE A 43 21.13 9.13 0.62
C ILE A 43 19.68 9.54 0.92
N LYS A 44 19.22 10.66 0.33
CA LYS A 44 17.85 11.12 0.51
C LYS A 44 17.05 10.87 -0.75
N TRP A 45 15.90 10.23 -0.60
CA TRP A 45 14.93 10.02 -1.65
C TRP A 45 13.60 10.70 -1.35
N ARG A 46 12.98 11.22 -2.39
CA ARG A 46 11.59 11.67 -2.38
C ARG A 46 10.73 10.59 -3.01
N LEU A 47 9.81 10.04 -2.22
CA LEU A 47 8.80 9.11 -2.68
C LEU A 47 7.45 9.81 -2.62
N GLN A 48 6.76 9.92 -3.75
CA GLN A 48 5.37 10.38 -3.75
C GLN A 48 4.43 9.22 -4.05
N THR A 49 3.36 9.11 -3.25
CA THR A 49 2.25 8.18 -3.50
C THR A 49 1.08 8.90 -4.16
N TYR A 50 0.27 8.16 -4.91
CA TYR A 50 -1.00 8.65 -5.43
C TYR A 50 -2.06 8.80 -4.32
N SER A 51 -1.85 8.16 -3.19
CA SER A 51 -2.81 8.17 -2.07
C SER A 51 -2.77 9.50 -1.33
N GLY A 52 -3.96 10.04 -1.04
CA GLY A 52 -4.11 11.14 -0.11
C GLY A 52 -3.66 10.77 1.32
N ALA A 53 -3.52 11.77 2.18
CA ALA A 53 -2.99 11.57 3.54
C ALA A 53 -3.75 10.52 4.37
N PRO A 54 -5.10 10.44 4.36
CA PRO A 54 -5.81 9.42 5.13
C PRO A 54 -5.41 7.99 4.76
N LEU A 55 -5.40 7.65 3.46
CA LEU A 55 -5.00 6.31 3.00
C LEU A 55 -3.49 6.09 3.07
N GLY A 56 -2.71 7.07 2.64
CA GLY A 56 -1.26 6.96 2.61
C GLY A 56 -0.63 6.72 3.97
N ALA A 57 -1.26 7.22 5.05
CA ALA A 57 -0.83 6.99 6.42
C ALA A 57 -0.90 5.51 6.83
N HIS A 58 -1.82 4.74 6.26
CA HIS A 58 -2.01 3.32 6.57
C HIS A 58 -1.32 2.39 5.57
N VAL A 59 -1.19 2.79 4.31
CA VAL A 59 -0.73 1.87 3.25
C VAL A 59 0.72 2.08 2.81
N VAL A 60 1.27 3.29 2.95
CA VAL A 60 2.63 3.61 2.50
C VAL A 60 3.55 4.01 3.65
N LYS A 61 3.06 4.85 4.56
CA LYS A 61 3.87 5.37 5.68
C LYS A 61 4.51 4.27 6.53
N PRO A 62 3.81 3.19 6.95
CA PRO A 62 4.42 2.13 7.74
C PRO A 62 5.60 1.45 7.03
N GLN A 63 5.51 1.28 5.70
CA GLN A 63 6.59 0.71 4.88
C GLN A 63 7.81 1.64 4.88
N VAL A 64 7.60 2.95 4.65
CA VAL A 64 8.68 3.95 4.63
C VAL A 64 9.35 4.06 6.00
N GLU A 65 8.58 4.10 7.09
CA GLU A 65 9.13 4.15 8.45
C GLU A 65 9.94 2.89 8.80
N ALA A 66 9.45 1.69 8.40
CA ALA A 66 10.17 0.45 8.60
C ALA A 66 11.50 0.43 7.82
N PHE A 67 11.48 0.87 6.56
CA PHE A 67 12.68 1.00 5.76
C PHE A 67 13.67 2.00 6.38
N ASN A 68 13.26 3.22 6.71
CA ASN A 68 14.11 4.25 7.27
C ASN A 68 14.76 3.79 8.58
N LYS A 69 14.00 3.10 9.43
CA LYS A 69 14.52 2.50 10.66
C LYS A 69 15.58 1.44 10.38
N ALA A 70 15.35 0.57 9.39
CA ALA A 70 16.25 -0.52 9.06
C ALA A 70 17.48 -0.07 8.27
N ALA A 71 17.40 1.03 7.55
CA ALA A 71 18.51 1.63 6.83
C ALA A 71 19.57 2.30 7.75
N HIS A 72 19.27 2.45 9.05
CA HIS A 72 20.21 2.95 10.08
C HIS A 72 20.96 4.25 9.69
N GLY A 73 20.30 5.17 8.98
CA GLY A 73 20.89 6.43 8.55
C GLY A 73 21.76 6.35 7.29
N GLU A 74 21.89 5.18 6.65
CA GLU A 74 22.56 5.07 5.33
C GLU A 74 21.70 5.71 4.22
N MET A 75 20.37 5.61 4.37
CA MET A 75 19.40 6.19 3.45
C MET A 75 18.16 6.63 4.22
N GLU A 76 17.51 7.67 3.73
CA GLU A 76 16.23 8.20 4.23
C GLU A 76 15.28 8.43 3.07
N ILE A 77 14.04 7.94 3.19
CA ILE A 77 12.95 8.21 2.25
C ILE A 77 12.02 9.23 2.90
N GLU A 78 11.83 10.36 2.23
CA GLU A 78 10.83 11.37 2.56
C GLU A 78 9.55 11.03 1.79
N LEU A 79 8.45 10.74 2.53
CA LEU A 79 7.15 10.41 1.96
C LEU A 79 6.34 11.67 1.69
N TYR A 80 5.81 11.74 0.48
CA TYR A 80 4.87 12.76 0.03
C TYR A 80 3.57 12.09 -0.42
N TYR A 81 2.44 12.65 -0.04
CA TYR A 81 1.12 12.19 -0.45
C TYR A 81 0.71 12.76 -1.80
N ALA A 82 -0.48 12.37 -2.28
CA ALA A 82 -1.01 12.83 -3.56
C ALA A 82 -0.87 14.35 -3.73
N ASP A 83 -0.42 14.75 -4.89
CA ASP A 83 -0.34 16.15 -5.36
C ASP A 83 0.59 17.09 -4.55
N GLN A 84 1.42 16.55 -3.63
CA GLN A 84 2.30 17.38 -2.79
C GLN A 84 3.57 17.87 -3.51
N LEU A 85 4.14 17.09 -4.41
CA LEU A 85 5.31 17.49 -5.21
C LEU A 85 4.95 17.77 -6.66
N VAL A 86 4.18 16.87 -7.25
CA VAL A 86 3.69 16.96 -8.62
C VAL A 86 2.25 16.43 -8.68
N PRO A 87 1.43 16.83 -9.67
CA PRO A 87 0.13 16.23 -9.90
C PRO A 87 0.23 14.72 -10.07
N THR A 88 -0.74 13.98 -9.56
CA THR A 88 -0.71 12.52 -9.52
C THR A 88 -0.58 11.87 -10.92
N ASP A 89 -1.20 12.45 -11.95
CA ASP A 89 -1.11 12.01 -13.34
C ASP A 89 0.24 12.34 -14.02
N GLU A 90 1.09 13.14 -13.39
CA GLU A 90 2.45 13.46 -13.82
C GLU A 90 3.54 12.66 -13.08
N LEU A 91 3.18 11.80 -12.14
CA LEU A 91 4.12 11.03 -11.32
C LEU A 91 5.11 10.23 -12.16
N PHE A 92 4.65 9.57 -13.22
CA PHE A 92 5.51 8.77 -14.10
C PHE A 92 6.60 9.62 -14.74
N ARG A 93 6.22 10.76 -15.32
CA ARG A 93 7.16 11.68 -15.98
C ARG A 93 8.13 12.30 -15.00
N ALA A 94 7.64 12.70 -13.82
CA ALA A 94 8.48 13.31 -12.78
C ALA A 94 9.54 12.32 -12.26
N MET A 95 9.17 11.06 -12.07
CA MET A 95 10.12 10.01 -11.68
C MET A 95 11.11 9.72 -12.82
N GLN A 96 10.64 9.55 -14.05
CA GLN A 96 11.51 9.30 -15.21
C GLN A 96 12.53 10.44 -15.41
N ALA A 97 12.11 11.67 -15.21
CA ALA A 97 12.99 12.85 -15.26
C ALA A 97 13.94 12.97 -14.07
N GLY A 98 13.69 12.25 -12.95
CA GLY A 98 14.46 12.33 -11.71
C GLY A 98 14.08 13.52 -10.83
N THR A 99 12.94 14.14 -11.07
CA THR A 99 12.37 15.17 -10.19
C THR A 99 11.96 14.58 -8.84
N ILE A 100 11.48 13.34 -8.86
CA ILE A 100 11.26 12.49 -7.69
C ILE A 100 12.02 11.18 -7.87
N ASP A 101 12.41 10.52 -6.77
CA ASP A 101 13.25 9.34 -6.83
C ASP A 101 12.45 8.06 -6.92
N ALA A 102 11.28 8.03 -6.30
CA ALA A 102 10.39 6.86 -6.28
C ALA A 102 8.92 7.25 -6.32
N VAL A 103 8.10 6.34 -6.81
CA VAL A 103 6.64 6.45 -6.89
C VAL A 103 6.01 5.18 -6.34
N GLN A 104 4.92 5.35 -5.61
CA GLN A 104 3.98 4.29 -5.28
C GLN A 104 2.61 4.66 -5.86
N SER A 105 2.17 3.92 -6.88
CA SER A 105 0.90 4.18 -7.56
C SER A 105 0.45 2.96 -8.34
N ASP A 106 -0.78 2.99 -8.85
CA ASP A 106 -1.10 2.16 -10.01
C ASP A 106 -0.54 2.79 -11.28
N ASP A 107 -0.35 1.93 -12.24
CA ASP A 107 0.30 2.28 -13.51
C ASP A 107 -0.51 3.31 -14.30
N ALA A 108 -1.85 3.21 -14.27
CA ALA A 108 -2.73 4.12 -15.02
C ALA A 108 -2.85 5.49 -14.34
N THR A 109 -3.04 5.53 -13.03
CA THR A 109 -3.21 6.77 -12.26
C THR A 109 -1.98 7.66 -12.33
N MET A 110 -0.76 7.06 -12.35
CA MET A 110 0.48 7.84 -12.45
C MET A 110 0.82 8.31 -13.86
N GLY A 111 -0.04 8.04 -14.85
CA GLY A 111 0.19 8.43 -16.25
C GLY A 111 1.23 7.56 -16.98
N SER A 112 1.39 6.29 -16.61
CA SER A 112 2.27 5.37 -17.32
C SER A 112 1.84 5.16 -18.77
N PRO A 113 2.76 5.24 -19.75
CA PRO A 113 2.46 4.94 -21.14
C PRO A 113 2.50 3.45 -21.49
N VAL A 114 2.86 2.57 -20.53
CA VAL A 114 3.06 1.15 -20.78
C VAL A 114 1.75 0.41 -20.84
N ASP A 115 1.49 -0.36 -21.89
CA ASP A 115 0.20 -1.01 -22.15
C ASP A 115 -0.23 -2.00 -21.06
N ILE A 116 0.73 -2.56 -20.30
CA ILE A 116 0.46 -3.49 -19.20
C ILE A 116 -0.42 -2.86 -18.10
N GLN A 117 -0.44 -1.51 -18.00
CA GLN A 117 -1.29 -0.75 -17.06
C GLN A 117 -2.76 -1.20 -17.08
N ILE A 118 -3.25 -1.66 -18.24
CA ILE A 118 -4.65 -2.07 -18.41
C ILE A 118 -5.02 -3.27 -17.51
N PHE A 119 -4.03 -4.09 -17.14
CA PHE A 119 -4.23 -5.27 -16.30
C PHE A 119 -4.07 -4.97 -14.81
N GLY A 120 -3.42 -3.86 -14.44
CA GLY A 120 -3.22 -3.46 -13.05
C GLY A 120 -4.49 -2.93 -12.37
N GLY A 121 -5.40 -2.35 -13.15
CA GLY A 121 -6.55 -1.62 -12.64
C GLY A 121 -7.83 -2.44 -12.52
N TYR A 122 -8.10 -3.07 -11.36
CA TYR A 122 -9.44 -3.56 -11.01
C TYR A 122 -10.11 -4.44 -12.06
N PHE A 123 -9.39 -5.38 -12.63
CA PHE A 123 -9.96 -6.27 -13.63
C PHE A 123 -11.15 -7.05 -13.02
N PRO A 124 -12.35 -7.00 -13.61
CA PRO A 124 -13.54 -7.60 -13.01
C PRO A 124 -13.32 -9.08 -12.68
N PHE A 125 -13.53 -9.44 -11.42
CA PHE A 125 -13.48 -10.82 -10.89
C PHE A 125 -12.13 -11.55 -11.04
N ALA A 126 -11.03 -10.84 -11.32
CA ALA A 126 -9.70 -11.47 -11.49
C ALA A 126 -9.16 -12.06 -10.20
N THR A 127 -9.43 -11.41 -9.07
CA THR A 127 -8.96 -11.81 -7.73
C THR A 127 -10.10 -11.64 -6.73
N ARG A 128 -10.06 -12.36 -5.61
CA ARG A 128 -11.05 -12.24 -4.54
C ARG A 128 -10.59 -11.32 -3.42
N PHE A 129 -9.29 -11.28 -3.18
CA PHE A 129 -8.69 -10.53 -2.08
C PHE A 129 -7.40 -9.87 -2.55
N SER A 130 -6.98 -8.82 -1.88
CA SER A 130 -5.69 -8.17 -2.10
C SER A 130 -4.50 -9.13 -1.88
N LEU A 131 -4.67 -10.15 -1.05
CA LEU A 131 -3.63 -11.16 -0.81
C LEU A 131 -3.37 -12.06 -2.03
N ASP A 132 -4.34 -12.21 -2.94
CA ASP A 132 -4.14 -12.96 -4.18
C ASP A 132 -3.07 -12.28 -5.07
N VAL A 133 -2.94 -10.96 -4.99
CA VAL A 133 -2.01 -10.18 -5.84
C VAL A 133 -0.55 -10.53 -5.60
N PRO A 134 0.02 -10.46 -4.37
CA PRO A 134 1.41 -10.89 -4.18
C PRO A 134 1.64 -12.36 -4.55
N ALA A 135 0.65 -13.23 -4.40
CA ALA A 135 0.75 -14.60 -4.86
C ALA A 135 0.86 -14.68 -6.40
N MET A 136 0.05 -13.89 -7.13
CA MET A 136 0.12 -13.83 -8.60
C MET A 136 1.49 -13.33 -9.07
N PHE A 137 2.03 -12.32 -8.44
CA PHE A 137 3.33 -11.78 -8.80
C PHE A 137 4.47 -12.74 -8.47
N LYS A 138 4.56 -13.25 -7.24
CA LYS A 138 5.69 -14.07 -6.76
C LYS A 138 5.66 -15.52 -7.26
N TYR A 139 4.47 -16.15 -7.38
CA TYR A 139 4.36 -17.58 -7.71
C TYR A 139 3.90 -17.87 -9.15
N TYR A 140 3.14 -16.94 -9.76
CA TYR A 140 2.60 -17.14 -11.11
C TYR A 140 3.30 -16.30 -12.18
N GLY A 141 4.39 -15.61 -11.81
CA GLY A 141 5.32 -14.99 -12.76
C GLY A 141 4.96 -13.59 -13.22
N LEU A 142 3.98 -12.91 -12.63
CA LEU A 142 3.67 -11.54 -13.03
C LEU A 142 4.82 -10.58 -12.74
N ASP A 143 5.67 -10.84 -11.72
CA ASP A 143 6.89 -10.07 -11.45
C ASP A 143 7.76 -9.95 -12.73
N GLY A 144 7.96 -11.08 -13.43
CA GLY A 144 8.75 -11.10 -14.66
C GLY A 144 8.12 -10.29 -15.78
N ILE A 145 6.80 -10.39 -15.94
CA ILE A 145 6.06 -9.67 -16.99
C ILE A 145 6.12 -8.15 -16.77
N TRP A 146 5.91 -7.69 -15.53
CA TRP A 146 6.01 -6.25 -15.19
C TRP A 146 7.45 -5.75 -15.33
N ALA A 147 8.43 -6.52 -14.85
CA ALA A 147 9.84 -6.16 -14.97
C ALA A 147 10.28 -6.07 -16.46
N GLU A 148 9.82 -6.97 -17.32
CA GLU A 148 10.08 -6.94 -18.75
C GLU A 148 9.45 -5.70 -19.41
N ALA A 149 8.14 -5.48 -19.19
CA ALA A 149 7.41 -4.37 -19.78
C ALA A 149 8.00 -2.99 -19.41
N TYR A 150 8.40 -2.81 -18.15
CA TYR A 150 9.04 -1.57 -17.70
C TYR A 150 10.54 -1.53 -17.96
N GLY A 151 11.17 -2.67 -18.19
CA GLY A 151 12.58 -2.76 -18.57
C GLY A 151 12.90 -2.11 -19.93
N GLU A 152 11.91 -1.97 -20.80
CA GLU A 152 12.02 -1.28 -22.09
C GLU A 152 11.86 0.25 -21.96
N VAL A 153 11.52 0.77 -20.78
CA VAL A 153 11.28 2.19 -20.55
C VAL A 153 12.51 2.86 -19.96
N ASP A 154 13.01 3.86 -20.68
CA ASP A 154 14.19 4.61 -20.25
C ASP A 154 14.03 5.21 -18.84
N ASN A 155 15.04 4.98 -18.01
CA ASN A 155 15.18 5.59 -16.68
C ASN A 155 14.05 5.27 -15.69
N VAL A 156 13.35 4.16 -15.88
CA VAL A 156 12.32 3.64 -14.98
C VAL A 156 12.70 2.24 -14.54
N THR A 157 12.63 1.98 -13.24
CA THR A 157 12.83 0.64 -12.66
C THR A 157 11.59 0.25 -11.87
N TRP A 158 10.91 -0.79 -12.30
CA TRP A 158 9.87 -1.43 -11.51
C TRP A 158 10.49 -2.21 -10.36
N LEU A 159 9.95 -2.08 -9.15
CA LEU A 159 10.55 -2.64 -7.95
C LEU A 159 9.77 -3.84 -7.39
N SER A 160 8.49 -3.68 -7.17
CA SER A 160 7.58 -4.71 -6.68
C SER A 160 6.14 -4.21 -6.78
N THR A 161 5.19 -5.12 -6.59
CA THR A 161 3.77 -4.79 -6.58
C THR A 161 3.28 -4.31 -5.21
N SER A 162 2.16 -3.62 -5.22
CA SER A 162 1.30 -3.37 -4.06
C SER A 162 -0.14 -3.76 -4.39
N ALA A 163 -1.00 -3.92 -3.39
CA ALA A 163 -2.35 -4.42 -3.61
C ALA A 163 -3.37 -3.73 -2.72
N TRP A 164 -4.57 -3.56 -3.23
CA TRP A 164 -5.75 -3.09 -2.51
C TRP A 164 -6.88 -4.09 -2.65
N ASP A 165 -7.83 -4.04 -1.73
CA ASP A 165 -8.98 -4.94 -1.77
C ASP A 165 -9.88 -4.64 -2.98
N PRO A 166 -10.68 -5.63 -3.42
CA PRO A 166 -11.67 -5.46 -4.47
C PRO A 166 -12.65 -4.34 -4.17
N CYS A 167 -13.10 -3.63 -5.22
CA CYS A 167 -14.03 -2.53 -5.04
C CYS A 167 -15.44 -3.02 -4.69
N ILE A 168 -16.03 -2.34 -3.72
CA ILE A 168 -17.40 -2.48 -3.25
C ILE A 168 -18.20 -1.25 -3.71
N LEU A 169 -19.46 -1.48 -4.12
CA LEU A 169 -20.38 -0.40 -4.44
C LEU A 169 -21.11 0.04 -3.17
N PHE A 170 -20.88 1.28 -2.79
CA PHE A 170 -21.62 1.96 -1.72
C PHE A 170 -22.63 2.92 -2.33
N THR A 171 -23.82 3.00 -1.74
CA THR A 171 -24.89 3.88 -2.23
C THR A 171 -25.53 4.67 -1.09
N VAL A 172 -25.91 5.92 -1.41
CA VAL A 172 -26.46 6.86 -0.42
C VAL A 172 -27.94 6.55 -0.11
N LYS A 173 -28.79 6.38 -1.14
CA LYS A 173 -30.24 6.41 -1.00
C LYS A 173 -30.94 5.06 -1.04
N LYS A 174 -30.41 4.07 -1.76
CA LYS A 174 -31.09 2.80 -1.97
C LYS A 174 -30.14 1.61 -2.04
N PRO A 175 -30.52 0.43 -1.51
CA PRO A 175 -29.74 -0.79 -1.66
C PRO A 175 -29.79 -1.31 -3.09
N ILE A 176 -28.73 -2.01 -3.49
CA ILE A 176 -28.67 -2.78 -4.74
C ILE A 176 -29.00 -4.23 -4.41
N LYS A 177 -30.16 -4.69 -4.85
CA LYS A 177 -30.62 -6.08 -4.66
C LYS A 177 -30.60 -6.91 -5.94
N LYS A 178 -30.62 -6.26 -7.10
CA LYS A 178 -30.55 -6.86 -8.44
C LYS A 178 -29.87 -5.91 -9.42
N LEU A 179 -29.36 -6.42 -10.53
CA LEU A 179 -28.63 -5.62 -11.53
C LEU A 179 -29.43 -4.42 -12.05
N SER A 180 -30.75 -4.55 -12.20
CA SER A 180 -31.59 -3.43 -12.65
C SER A 180 -31.62 -2.25 -11.67
N ASP A 181 -31.25 -2.45 -10.40
CA ASP A 181 -31.21 -1.38 -9.40
C ASP A 181 -30.03 -0.43 -9.63
N MET A 182 -29.01 -0.86 -10.39
CA MET A 182 -27.86 -0.03 -10.79
C MET A 182 -28.21 0.99 -11.87
N LYS A 183 -29.30 0.77 -12.60
CA LYS A 183 -29.65 1.61 -13.75
C LYS A 183 -29.87 3.06 -13.35
N GLY A 184 -29.13 3.95 -13.99
CA GLY A 184 -29.22 5.39 -13.81
C GLY A 184 -28.53 5.94 -12.56
N LEU A 185 -27.86 5.09 -11.74
CA LEU A 185 -27.06 5.57 -10.63
C LEU A 185 -25.77 6.24 -11.13
N ARG A 186 -25.51 7.44 -10.64
CA ARG A 186 -24.27 8.17 -10.87
C ARG A 186 -23.27 7.79 -9.79
N VAL A 187 -22.18 7.16 -10.19
CA VAL A 187 -21.23 6.56 -9.25
C VAL A 187 -19.81 7.00 -9.56
N PHE A 188 -19.13 7.52 -8.56
CA PHE A 188 -17.69 7.72 -8.63
C PHE A 188 -16.96 6.38 -8.53
N GLY A 189 -15.87 6.21 -9.27
CA GLY A 189 -15.03 5.02 -9.20
C GLY A 189 -13.97 5.01 -10.27
N VAL A 190 -13.08 4.04 -10.17
CA VAL A 190 -11.98 3.90 -11.13
C VAL A 190 -12.51 3.63 -12.55
N PRO A 191 -11.84 4.14 -13.59
CA PRO A 191 -12.33 4.08 -14.97
C PRO A 191 -12.68 2.67 -15.45
N THR A 192 -11.88 1.65 -15.09
CA THR A 192 -12.10 0.26 -15.51
C THR A 192 -13.38 -0.31 -14.90
N ALA A 193 -13.59 -0.13 -13.61
CA ALA A 193 -14.82 -0.53 -12.91
C ALA A 193 -16.02 0.23 -13.48
N GLY A 194 -15.88 1.52 -13.73
CA GLY A 194 -16.92 2.37 -14.32
C GLY A 194 -17.36 1.87 -15.69
N ARG A 195 -16.43 1.54 -16.60
CA ARG A 195 -16.73 0.97 -17.92
C ARG A 195 -17.45 -0.36 -17.83
N PHE A 196 -17.07 -1.21 -16.89
CA PHE A 196 -17.74 -2.48 -16.65
C PHE A 196 -19.17 -2.27 -16.16
N MET A 197 -19.35 -1.45 -15.12
CA MET A 197 -20.66 -1.18 -14.53
C MET A 197 -21.62 -0.44 -15.48
N ALA A 198 -21.12 0.39 -16.38
CA ALA A 198 -21.90 1.08 -17.39
C ALA A 198 -22.69 0.11 -18.28
N ARG A 199 -22.18 -1.12 -18.49
CA ARG A 199 -22.90 -2.16 -19.22
C ARG A 199 -24.20 -2.60 -18.52
N TYR A 200 -24.32 -2.36 -17.23
CA TYR A 200 -25.51 -2.61 -16.41
C TYR A 200 -26.33 -1.35 -16.16
N GLY A 201 -26.03 -0.27 -16.88
CA GLY A 201 -26.78 0.99 -16.85
C GLY A 201 -26.39 1.97 -15.75
N LEU A 202 -25.31 1.71 -15.02
CA LEU A 202 -24.72 2.67 -14.10
C LEU A 202 -24.05 3.80 -14.91
N ILE A 203 -24.05 5.02 -14.39
CA ILE A 203 -23.42 6.20 -15.00
C ILE A 203 -22.14 6.51 -14.22
N PRO A 204 -20.95 6.18 -14.76
CA PRO A 204 -19.69 6.57 -14.15
C PRO A 204 -19.52 8.09 -14.18
N VAL A 205 -19.15 8.67 -13.05
CA VAL A 205 -18.87 10.08 -12.90
C VAL A 205 -17.49 10.27 -12.33
N ILE A 206 -16.71 11.17 -12.89
CA ILE A 206 -15.39 11.53 -12.41
C ILE A 206 -15.48 12.92 -11.82
N VAL A 207 -15.10 13.04 -10.56
CA VAL A 207 -14.93 14.30 -9.83
C VAL A 207 -13.55 14.28 -9.17
N PRO A 208 -12.97 15.44 -8.81
CA PRO A 208 -11.79 15.47 -7.97
C PRO A 208 -12.00 14.67 -6.68
N TRP A 209 -10.95 14.01 -6.19
CA TRP A 209 -11.03 13.16 -5.00
C TRP A 209 -11.65 13.88 -3.79
N ASP A 210 -11.22 15.11 -3.55
CA ASP A 210 -11.66 15.92 -2.41
C ASP A 210 -13.13 16.39 -2.54
N ASP A 211 -13.71 16.28 -3.72
CA ASP A 211 -15.10 16.68 -3.98
C ASP A 211 -16.10 15.51 -3.87
N VAL A 212 -15.63 14.26 -3.77
CA VAL A 212 -16.48 13.04 -3.76
C VAL A 212 -17.50 13.08 -2.63
N GLU A 213 -17.07 13.46 -1.44
CA GLU A 213 -17.93 13.55 -0.27
C GLU A 213 -19.04 14.57 -0.47
N VAL A 214 -18.69 15.77 -0.89
CA VAL A 214 -19.65 16.85 -1.16
C VAL A 214 -20.60 16.48 -2.29
N ALA A 215 -20.13 15.84 -3.36
CA ALA A 215 -20.94 15.38 -4.46
C ALA A 215 -21.97 14.32 -4.04
N MET A 216 -21.65 13.45 -3.09
CA MET A 216 -22.62 12.52 -2.49
C MET A 216 -23.63 13.23 -1.58
N GLN A 217 -23.19 14.17 -0.76
CA GLN A 217 -24.06 14.96 0.14
C GLN A 217 -25.05 15.82 -0.64
N THR A 218 -24.62 16.46 -1.71
CA THR A 218 -25.46 17.32 -2.59
C THR A 218 -26.35 16.51 -3.54
N GLY A 219 -26.10 15.21 -3.67
CA GLY A 219 -26.82 14.33 -4.58
C GLY A 219 -26.38 14.43 -6.03
N GLU A 220 -25.22 14.97 -6.31
CA GLU A 220 -24.56 14.87 -7.62
C GLU A 220 -24.12 13.44 -7.90
N LEU A 221 -23.64 12.73 -6.87
CA LEU A 221 -23.38 11.30 -6.87
C LEU A 221 -24.45 10.54 -6.09
N ASP A 222 -24.82 9.37 -6.58
CA ASP A 222 -25.70 8.43 -5.90
C ASP A 222 -24.93 7.37 -5.10
N GLY A 223 -23.61 7.31 -5.29
CA GLY A 223 -22.72 6.40 -4.59
C GLY A 223 -21.29 6.43 -5.09
N VAL A 224 -20.49 5.52 -4.53
CA VAL A 224 -19.08 5.35 -4.85
C VAL A 224 -18.73 3.87 -4.97
N CYS A 225 -17.89 3.52 -5.92
CA CYS A 225 -17.30 2.18 -6.04
C CYS A 225 -15.82 2.26 -5.68
N TRP A 226 -15.45 1.73 -4.51
CA TRP A 226 -14.11 1.86 -3.95
C TRP A 226 -13.67 0.64 -3.15
N CYS A 227 -12.41 0.60 -2.73
CA CYS A 227 -11.77 -0.55 -2.12
C CYS A 227 -12.18 -0.75 -0.66
N GLY A 228 -13.05 -1.74 -0.42
CA GLY A 228 -13.35 -2.25 0.92
C GLY A 228 -14.07 -1.30 1.89
N PHE A 229 -14.48 -1.87 3.02
CA PHE A 229 -15.21 -1.15 4.05
C PHE A 229 -14.29 -0.24 4.88
N THR A 230 -13.09 -0.73 5.21
CA THR A 230 -12.12 0.00 6.04
C THR A 230 -11.72 1.32 5.37
N GLU A 231 -11.44 1.32 4.05
CA GLU A 231 -11.13 2.55 3.34
C GLU A 231 -12.32 3.52 3.29
N ALA A 232 -13.54 3.02 3.03
CA ALA A 232 -14.72 3.86 3.00
C ALA A 232 -15.01 4.51 4.37
N TYR A 233 -14.72 3.80 5.45
CA TYR A 233 -14.81 4.33 6.81
C TYR A 233 -13.77 5.41 7.07
N GLU A 234 -12.50 5.15 6.73
CA GLU A 234 -11.38 6.07 6.99
C GLU A 234 -11.52 7.41 6.26
N VAL A 235 -12.10 7.40 5.06
CA VAL A 235 -12.34 8.62 4.28
C VAL A 235 -13.72 9.26 4.52
N GLY A 236 -14.49 8.77 5.52
CA GLY A 236 -15.78 9.36 5.93
C GLY A 236 -16.98 8.99 5.04
N TRP A 237 -16.80 8.18 4.01
CA TRP A 237 -17.91 7.82 3.11
C TRP A 237 -18.93 6.89 3.76
N ALA A 238 -18.51 6.13 4.77
CA ALA A 238 -19.41 5.28 5.55
C ALA A 238 -20.48 6.07 6.30
N ASP A 239 -20.22 7.33 6.63
CA ASP A 239 -21.18 8.21 7.30
C ASP A 239 -22.29 8.71 6.35
N ILE A 240 -22.04 8.68 5.04
CA ILE A 240 -22.94 9.19 4.00
C ILE A 240 -23.66 8.05 3.31
N CYS A 241 -22.96 6.95 3.02
CA CYS A 241 -23.50 5.80 2.31
C CYS A 241 -24.24 4.87 3.28
N ASN A 242 -25.57 4.79 3.13
CA ASN A 242 -26.41 3.95 4.00
C ASN A 242 -26.42 2.46 3.58
N TYR A 243 -25.90 2.14 2.41
CA TYR A 243 -25.97 0.79 1.83
C TYR A 243 -24.65 0.44 1.15
N ALA A 244 -24.26 -0.82 1.29
CA ALA A 244 -23.15 -1.40 0.58
C ALA A 244 -23.54 -2.71 -0.08
N LEU A 245 -23.05 -2.95 -1.28
CA LEU A 245 -23.17 -4.25 -1.93
C LEU A 245 -22.07 -5.15 -1.37
N SER A 246 -22.45 -6.24 -0.70
CA SER A 246 -21.50 -7.16 -0.05
C SER A 246 -20.59 -7.90 -1.05
N ASN A 247 -21.03 -8.03 -2.29
CA ASN A 247 -20.23 -8.63 -3.35
C ASN A 247 -19.34 -7.58 -3.99
N ALA A 248 -18.04 -7.85 -4.06
CA ALA A 248 -17.13 -7.01 -4.81
C ALA A 248 -17.48 -7.00 -6.30
N ILE A 249 -17.41 -5.83 -6.91
CA ILE A 249 -17.70 -5.63 -8.35
C ILE A 249 -16.47 -5.90 -9.19
N THR A 250 -15.29 -5.66 -8.62
CA THR A 250 -14.01 -5.84 -9.32
C THR A 250 -13.17 -6.90 -8.64
N GLY A 251 -12.04 -7.29 -9.28
CA GLY A 251 -10.94 -7.92 -8.57
C GLY A 251 -10.21 -6.94 -7.68
N ALA A 252 -9.26 -7.44 -6.90
CA ALA A 252 -8.30 -6.62 -6.18
C ALA A 252 -7.52 -5.75 -7.17
N TRP A 253 -7.13 -4.57 -6.70
CA TRP A 253 -6.34 -3.66 -7.48
C TRP A 253 -4.86 -3.86 -7.17
N PHE A 254 -4.04 -3.85 -8.19
CA PHE A 254 -2.60 -3.83 -8.02
C PHE A 254 -2.02 -2.53 -8.52
N GLY A 255 -1.22 -1.95 -7.65
CA GLY A 255 -0.30 -0.91 -8.00
C GLY A 255 1.12 -1.44 -7.91
N SER A 256 2.05 -0.54 -8.00
CA SER A 256 3.47 -0.86 -8.01
C SER A 256 4.28 0.20 -7.30
N TYR A 257 5.48 -0.20 -6.93
CA TYR A 257 6.54 0.71 -6.55
C TYR A 257 7.54 0.81 -7.69
N PHE A 258 7.91 2.03 -8.02
CA PHE A 258 8.87 2.35 -9.08
C PHE A 258 9.97 3.26 -8.53
N ALA A 259 11.12 3.23 -9.19
CA ALA A 259 12.20 4.17 -8.94
C ALA A 259 12.78 4.72 -10.24
N ASN A 260 13.31 5.93 -10.16
CA ASN A 260 14.22 6.46 -11.17
C ASN A 260 15.45 5.54 -11.24
N THR A 261 15.77 5.02 -12.41
CA THR A 261 16.88 4.05 -12.57
C THR A 261 18.24 4.61 -12.13
N LYS A 262 18.50 5.89 -12.36
CA LYS A 262 19.76 6.51 -11.93
C LYS A 262 19.83 6.64 -10.41
N SER A 263 18.72 6.97 -9.75
CA SER A 263 18.64 6.98 -8.29
C SER A 263 18.77 5.57 -7.71
N TRP A 264 18.11 4.59 -8.32
CA TRP A 264 18.18 3.18 -7.93
C TRP A 264 19.61 2.60 -8.02
N ASN A 265 20.32 2.87 -9.11
CA ASN A 265 21.66 2.35 -9.34
C ASN A 265 22.76 2.99 -8.45
N LYS A 266 22.44 4.08 -7.75
CA LYS A 266 23.35 4.65 -6.72
C LYS A 266 23.28 3.90 -5.39
N LEU A 267 22.24 3.08 -5.18
CA LEU A 267 22.09 2.32 -3.95
C LEU A 267 23.02 1.11 -3.95
N SER A 268 23.55 0.78 -2.78
CA SER A 268 24.24 -0.49 -2.60
C SER A 268 23.29 -1.66 -2.77
N PRO A 269 23.76 -2.86 -3.17
CA PRO A 269 22.91 -4.05 -3.23
C PRO A 269 22.15 -4.33 -1.92
N LYS A 270 22.77 -4.03 -0.78
CA LYS A 270 22.13 -4.13 0.54
C LYS A 270 20.91 -3.21 0.67
N LEU A 271 21.03 -1.94 0.27
CA LEU A 271 19.92 -0.99 0.35
C LEU A 271 18.82 -1.31 -0.66
N GLN A 272 19.18 -1.77 -1.85
CA GLN A 272 18.23 -2.22 -2.86
C GLN A 272 17.39 -3.40 -2.35
N GLU A 273 18.03 -4.41 -1.78
CA GLU A 273 17.34 -5.58 -1.20
C GLU A 273 16.48 -5.18 -0.01
N LEU A 274 17.02 -4.36 0.91
CA LEU A 274 16.28 -3.87 2.07
C LEU A 274 15.01 -3.11 1.63
N TYR A 275 15.11 -2.29 0.58
CA TYR A 275 13.94 -1.56 0.09
C TYR A 275 12.90 -2.50 -0.52
N ARG A 276 13.30 -3.48 -1.34
CA ARG A 276 12.38 -4.49 -1.88
C ARG A 276 11.70 -5.29 -0.76
N MET A 277 12.45 -5.72 0.25
CA MET A 277 11.89 -6.41 1.43
C MET A 277 10.86 -5.55 2.17
N SER A 278 11.12 -4.25 2.32
CA SER A 278 10.18 -3.33 2.97
C SER A 278 8.88 -3.16 2.17
N ILE A 279 8.98 -3.16 0.84
CA ILE A 279 7.80 -3.13 -0.05
C ILE A 279 7.00 -4.43 0.12
N ASP A 280 7.64 -5.59 0.08
CA ASP A 280 6.97 -6.87 0.29
C ASP A 280 6.29 -6.93 1.67
N GLN A 281 6.92 -6.37 2.71
CA GLN A 281 6.32 -6.26 4.04
C GLN A 281 5.10 -5.32 4.07
N SER A 282 4.97 -4.37 3.15
CA SER A 282 3.81 -3.47 3.07
C SER A 282 2.49 -4.21 2.87
N HIS A 283 2.53 -5.38 2.21
CA HIS A 283 1.34 -6.24 2.08
C HIS A 283 0.82 -6.70 3.44
N TYR A 284 1.73 -7.06 4.36
CA TYR A 284 1.35 -7.43 5.72
C TYR A 284 0.71 -6.26 6.49
N TYR A 285 1.31 -5.08 6.47
CA TYR A 285 0.75 -3.90 7.14
C TYR A 285 -0.65 -3.58 6.63
N ARG A 286 -0.84 -3.64 5.32
CA ARG A 286 -2.14 -3.37 4.69
C ARG A 286 -3.18 -4.42 5.06
N GLN A 287 -2.82 -5.71 5.10
CA GLN A 287 -3.72 -6.77 5.53
C GLN A 287 -4.16 -6.58 6.99
N VAL A 288 -3.22 -6.26 7.88
CA VAL A 288 -3.54 -5.97 9.28
C VAL A 288 -4.53 -4.80 9.39
N TRP A 289 -4.35 -3.76 8.59
CA TRP A 289 -5.26 -2.63 8.57
C TRP A 289 -6.63 -3.00 8.02
N TYR A 290 -6.71 -3.69 6.89
CA TYR A 290 -8.00 -4.10 6.31
C TYR A 290 -8.83 -5.03 7.21
N TRP A 291 -8.18 -5.90 7.97
CA TRP A 291 -8.86 -6.91 8.79
C TRP A 291 -8.97 -6.50 10.26
N GLY A 292 -8.27 -5.49 10.70
CA GLY A 292 -8.23 -5.01 12.09
C GLY A 292 -8.91 -3.65 12.30
N GLY A 293 -9.26 -2.97 11.22
CA GLY A 293 -9.90 -1.65 11.24
C GLY A 293 -11.42 -1.66 11.34
#